data_36e76f191423a0a9df78c94bd2a76c52
#
_entry.id   36e76f191423a0a9df78c94bd2a76c52
#
_cell.length_a   1.000
_cell.length_b   1.000
_cell.length_c   1.000
_cell.angle_alpha   90.00
_cell.angle_beta   90.00
_cell.angle_gamma   90.00
#
_symmetry.space_group_name_H-M   'P 1'
#
loop_
_entity.id
_entity.type
_entity.pdbx_description
1 polymer ?
#
loop_
_entity_poly.entity_id
_entity_poly.type
_entity_poly.pdbx_seq_one_letter_code
_entity_poly.pdbx_strand_id
1 'polypeptide(L)'
;MKQTPVKSILFLIVYTLSCHTRLFSQRDFERHEFSFHAGYGVMFHNPPTLTLSTHSYQRTLAQGVSWDGQYHFRPLKRFIFGGIYTGFSSKGSHPEGKDHLWVHFIGTQIGMCNANTKHWQIRVTTGPGGVILRNNSEVFGNTRKVRAFTIGLLTNANLTYKLNPNLGVSLGVQYMYSELLRMRTYYHEEKVTVKLNSNDDVNLTRLNITTGLSYYF
;
A
#
# COMPACT_ATOMS: atom_id res chain seq x y z
N MET A 1 50.07 4.81 -12.04
CA MET A 1 48.68 5.32 -12.18
C MET A 1 47.73 4.20 -11.75
N LYS A 2 47.09 4.33 -10.58
CA LYS A 2 46.09 3.35 -10.09
C LYS A 2 44.77 3.59 -10.85
N GLN A 3 44.39 2.68 -11.69
CA GLN A 3 43.05 2.73 -12.34
C GLN A 3 41.99 2.56 -11.25
N THR A 4 41.09 3.53 -11.21
CA THR A 4 40.02 3.61 -10.19
C THR A 4 39.04 2.42 -10.33
N PRO A 5 38.64 1.78 -9.21
CA PRO A 5 37.73 0.60 -9.20
C PRO A 5 36.34 0.91 -9.78
N VAL A 6 36.01 2.19 -9.96
CA VAL A 6 34.72 2.65 -10.50
C VAL A 6 34.50 2.17 -11.95
N LYS A 7 35.55 2.15 -12.79
CA LYS A 7 35.41 1.69 -14.19
C LYS A 7 35.13 0.19 -14.27
N SER A 8 35.70 -0.62 -13.36
CA SER A 8 35.45 -2.07 -13.32
C SER A 8 34.03 -2.40 -12.85
N ILE A 9 33.51 -1.64 -11.88
CA ILE A 9 32.12 -1.79 -11.39
C ILE A 9 31.13 -1.40 -12.47
N LEU A 10 31.37 -0.29 -13.19
CA LEU A 10 30.51 0.15 -14.29
C LEU A 10 30.49 -0.88 -15.44
N PHE A 11 31.64 -1.46 -15.77
CA PHE A 11 31.76 -2.50 -16.78
C PHE A 11 31.03 -3.79 -16.37
N LEU A 12 31.08 -4.16 -15.09
CA LEU A 12 30.37 -5.33 -14.56
C LEU A 12 28.85 -5.13 -14.61
N ILE A 13 28.37 -3.94 -14.26
CA ILE A 13 26.93 -3.59 -14.35
C ILE A 13 26.45 -3.59 -15.81
N VAL A 14 27.23 -3.02 -16.74
CA VAL A 14 26.88 -3.01 -18.17
C VAL A 14 26.93 -4.42 -18.76
N TYR A 15 27.90 -5.25 -18.38
CA TYR A 15 28.02 -6.62 -18.83
C TYR A 15 26.89 -7.51 -18.29
N THR A 16 26.52 -7.38 -17.01
CA THR A 16 25.36 -8.09 -16.44
C THR A 16 24.06 -7.66 -17.10
N LEU A 17 23.86 -6.38 -17.35
CA LEU A 17 22.70 -5.86 -18.10
C LEU A 17 22.67 -6.41 -19.55
N SER A 18 23.82 -6.48 -20.25
CA SER A 18 23.92 -6.98 -21.63
C SER A 18 23.72 -8.48 -21.74
N CYS A 19 24.19 -9.28 -20.77
CA CYS A 19 23.91 -10.71 -20.71
C CYS A 19 22.43 -11.01 -20.43
N HIS A 20 21.75 -10.17 -19.67
CA HIS A 20 20.33 -10.33 -19.39
C HIS A 20 19.46 -10.08 -20.62
N THR A 21 19.84 -9.17 -21.54
CA THR A 21 19.03 -8.88 -22.74
C THR A 21 18.94 -10.07 -23.71
N ARG A 22 19.93 -10.97 -23.75
CA ARG A 22 19.87 -12.18 -24.59
C ARG A 22 19.02 -13.31 -24.01
N LEU A 23 18.82 -13.35 -22.67
CA LEU A 23 17.94 -14.32 -22.01
C LEU A 23 16.44 -13.95 -22.15
N PHE A 24 16.11 -12.77 -22.63
CA PHE A 24 14.73 -12.26 -22.75
C PHE A 24 14.05 -12.55 -24.09
N SER A 25 14.77 -13.11 -25.07
CA SER A 25 14.29 -13.28 -26.46
C SER A 25 13.35 -14.49 -26.68
N GLN A 26 13.10 -15.34 -25.70
CA GLN A 26 12.25 -16.54 -25.85
C GLN A 26 11.32 -16.71 -24.66
N ARG A 27 10.26 -15.90 -24.53
CA ARG A 27 9.33 -16.12 -23.40
C ARG A 27 7.91 -15.74 -23.72
N ASP A 28 7.07 -16.76 -23.80
CA ASP A 28 5.60 -16.69 -23.89
C ASP A 28 4.96 -16.34 -22.53
N PHE A 29 5.27 -15.16 -21.94
CA PHE A 29 4.54 -14.68 -20.80
C PHE A 29 4.44 -13.15 -20.81
N GLU A 30 3.32 -12.66 -20.35
CA GLU A 30 3.05 -11.23 -20.27
C GLU A 30 4.00 -10.58 -19.25
N ARG A 31 4.71 -9.54 -19.68
CA ARG A 31 5.73 -8.86 -18.85
C ARG A 31 5.17 -7.77 -17.98
N HIS A 32 4.08 -7.20 -18.40
CA HIS A 32 3.46 -6.06 -17.74
C HIS A 32 2.08 -6.43 -17.24
N GLU A 33 1.76 -5.98 -16.05
CA GLU A 33 0.45 -6.15 -15.45
C GLU A 33 0.05 -4.86 -14.77
N PHE A 34 -1.15 -4.40 -15.08
CA PHE A 34 -1.82 -3.33 -14.35
C PHE A 34 -3.07 -3.92 -13.68
N SER A 35 -3.25 -3.66 -12.39
CA SER A 35 -4.43 -4.15 -11.68
C SER A 35 -5.04 -3.06 -10.81
N PHE A 36 -6.35 -3.12 -10.69
CA PHE A 36 -7.16 -2.26 -9.83
C PHE A 36 -8.09 -3.13 -8.98
N HIS A 37 -8.11 -2.86 -7.67
CA HIS A 37 -8.95 -3.60 -6.73
C HIS A 37 -9.70 -2.63 -5.82
N ALA A 38 -10.85 -3.10 -5.34
CA ALA A 38 -11.62 -2.45 -4.29
C ALA A 38 -12.12 -3.50 -3.29
N GLY A 39 -12.33 -3.09 -2.06
CA GLY A 39 -12.75 -4.02 -1.02
C GLY A 39 -12.94 -3.36 0.33
N TYR A 40 -12.71 -4.14 1.36
CA TYR A 40 -12.93 -3.75 2.74
C TYR A 40 -11.65 -3.91 3.56
N GLY A 41 -11.40 -2.96 4.46
CA GLY A 41 -10.24 -2.95 5.33
C GLY A 41 -10.59 -2.82 6.80
N VAL A 42 -9.76 -3.42 7.64
CA VAL A 42 -9.87 -3.37 9.10
C VAL A 42 -8.52 -2.98 9.70
N MET A 43 -8.51 -1.94 10.53
CA MET A 43 -7.35 -1.58 11.35
C MET A 43 -7.32 -2.42 12.61
N PHE A 44 -6.14 -2.87 13.03
CA PHE A 44 -5.97 -3.68 14.24
C PHE A 44 -5.89 -2.85 15.52
N HIS A 45 -5.53 -1.59 15.39
CA HIS A 45 -5.41 -0.65 16.50
C HIS A 45 -6.45 0.44 16.37
N ASN A 46 -6.75 1.07 17.48
CA ASN A 46 -7.67 2.20 17.48
C ASN A 46 -7.12 3.31 16.61
N PRO A 47 -7.88 3.76 15.60
CA PRO A 47 -7.45 4.90 14.80
C PRO A 47 -7.29 6.13 15.71
N PRO A 48 -6.42 7.08 15.37
CA PRO A 48 -6.23 8.31 16.13
C PRO A 48 -7.50 9.16 16.05
N THR A 49 -8.45 8.87 16.90
CA THR A 49 -9.68 9.65 17.04
C THR A 49 -9.47 10.73 18.08
N LEU A 50 -9.99 11.88 17.81
CA LEU A 50 -9.86 13.03 18.69
C LEU A 50 -11.15 13.34 19.42
N THR A 51 -12.23 12.65 19.07
CA THR A 51 -13.56 13.03 19.50
C THR A 51 -14.12 12.18 20.63
N LEU A 52 -13.97 10.87 20.56
CA LEU A 52 -14.63 10.00 21.53
C LEU A 52 -13.82 8.72 21.77
N SER A 53 -13.69 8.36 23.05
CA SER A 53 -12.99 7.15 23.48
C SER A 53 -13.89 5.92 23.59
N THR A 54 -15.15 5.96 23.17
CA THR A 54 -16.05 4.80 23.25
C THR A 54 -15.63 3.71 22.29
N HIS A 55 -15.51 2.49 22.79
CA HIS A 55 -15.08 1.31 22.02
C HIS A 55 -15.91 1.07 20.75
N SER A 56 -17.21 1.34 20.79
CA SER A 56 -18.10 1.19 19.64
C SER A 56 -17.75 2.17 18.50
N TYR A 57 -17.44 3.40 18.85
CA TYR A 57 -17.07 4.44 17.89
C TYR A 57 -15.71 4.16 17.24
N GLN A 58 -14.72 3.80 18.07
CA GLN A 58 -13.39 3.42 17.58
C GLN A 58 -13.45 2.22 16.62
N ARG A 59 -14.28 1.21 16.95
CA ARG A 59 -14.49 0.04 16.08
C ARG A 59 -15.10 0.44 14.73
N THR A 60 -16.04 1.37 14.70
CA THR A 60 -16.62 1.87 13.44
C THR A 60 -15.58 2.57 12.58
N LEU A 61 -14.71 3.38 13.18
CA LEU A 61 -13.62 4.04 12.46
C LEU A 61 -12.47 3.12 12.06
N ALA A 62 -12.29 2.01 12.76
CA ALA A 62 -11.29 1.00 12.40
C ALA A 62 -11.67 0.22 11.12
N GLN A 63 -12.90 0.34 10.64
CA GLN A 63 -13.43 -0.41 9.50
C GLN A 63 -13.80 0.54 8.36
N GLY A 64 -13.52 0.15 7.11
CA GLY A 64 -13.80 1.03 6.00
C GLY A 64 -13.56 0.42 4.63
N VAL A 65 -13.80 1.24 3.61
CA VAL A 65 -13.56 0.88 2.22
C VAL A 65 -12.09 1.01 1.89
N SER A 66 -11.56 0.03 1.18
CA SER A 66 -10.20 0.05 0.65
C SER A 66 -10.19 -0.07 -0.86
N TRP A 67 -9.20 0.52 -1.50
CA TRP A 67 -8.94 0.38 -2.94
C TRP A 67 -7.45 0.41 -3.20
N ASP A 68 -7.02 -0.17 -4.31
CA ASP A 68 -5.63 -0.10 -4.74
C ASP A 68 -5.49 -0.13 -6.26
N GLY A 69 -4.39 0.44 -6.73
CA GLY A 69 -3.90 0.35 -8.09
C GLY A 69 -2.46 -0.14 -8.06
N GLN A 70 -2.16 -1.17 -8.85
CA GLN A 70 -0.86 -1.81 -8.86
C GLN A 70 -0.34 -1.90 -10.28
N TYR A 71 0.94 -1.63 -10.46
CA TYR A 71 1.66 -1.90 -11.70
C TYR A 71 2.83 -2.83 -11.42
N HIS A 72 2.95 -3.90 -12.20
CA HIS A 72 4.00 -4.89 -12.06
C HIS A 72 4.71 -5.14 -13.39
N PHE A 73 6.02 -5.19 -13.29
CA PHE A 73 6.90 -5.64 -14.34
C PHE A 73 7.52 -6.98 -13.95
N ARG A 74 7.55 -7.95 -14.89
CA ARG A 74 8.12 -9.28 -14.70
C ARG A 74 9.38 -9.43 -15.55
N PRO A 75 10.55 -9.16 -15.00
CA PRO A 75 11.81 -9.40 -15.71
C PRO A 75 12.04 -10.89 -15.94
N LEU A 76 11.55 -11.73 -15.04
CA LEU A 76 11.66 -13.19 -15.07
C LEU A 76 10.28 -13.82 -14.82
N LYS A 77 10.05 -15.05 -15.31
CA LYS A 77 8.76 -15.76 -15.18
C LYS A 77 8.19 -15.78 -13.74
N ARG A 78 9.05 -15.82 -12.74
CA ARG A 78 8.65 -15.90 -11.33
C ARG A 78 8.89 -14.63 -10.52
N PHE A 79 9.63 -13.69 -11.04
CA PHE A 79 10.04 -12.50 -10.30
C PHE A 79 9.23 -11.28 -10.72
N ILE A 80 8.78 -10.52 -9.74
CA ILE A 80 7.95 -9.33 -9.95
C ILE A 80 8.63 -8.13 -9.28
N PHE A 81 8.61 -7.03 -9.99
CA PHE A 81 8.98 -5.71 -9.51
C PHE A 81 7.90 -4.72 -9.91
N GLY A 82 7.55 -3.78 -9.04
CA GLY A 82 6.50 -2.83 -9.39
C GLY A 82 6.26 -1.74 -8.37
N GLY A 83 5.10 -1.11 -8.50
CA GLY A 83 4.61 -0.08 -7.61
C GLY A 83 3.17 -0.30 -7.23
N ILE A 84 2.78 0.22 -6.07
CA ILE A 84 1.42 0.19 -5.56
C ILE A 84 1.03 1.52 -4.96
N TYR A 85 -0.21 1.89 -5.22
CA TYR A 85 -0.95 2.87 -4.45
C TYR A 85 -2.13 2.18 -3.79
N THR A 86 -2.34 2.34 -2.50
CA THR A 86 -3.55 1.87 -1.81
C THR A 86 -4.14 2.97 -0.94
N GLY A 87 -5.45 3.08 -0.97
CA GLY A 87 -6.26 3.98 -0.17
C GLY A 87 -7.18 3.21 0.77
N PHE A 88 -7.47 3.82 1.90
CA PHE A 88 -8.45 3.38 2.88
C PHE A 88 -9.23 4.59 3.37
N SER A 89 -10.55 4.44 3.50
CA SER A 89 -11.43 5.48 4.02
C SER A 89 -12.45 4.90 4.97
N SER A 90 -12.58 5.52 6.13
CA SER A 90 -13.60 5.19 7.12
C SER A 90 -14.29 6.45 7.64
N LYS A 91 -15.53 6.30 8.10
CA LYS A 91 -16.35 7.37 8.66
C LYS A 91 -16.98 6.90 9.96
N GLY A 92 -16.89 7.73 10.98
CA GLY A 92 -17.62 7.59 12.23
C GLY A 92 -18.54 8.78 12.43
N SER A 93 -19.74 8.54 12.94
CA SER A 93 -20.70 9.59 13.31
C SER A 93 -21.28 9.29 14.67
N HIS A 94 -21.33 10.30 15.53
CA HIS A 94 -21.92 10.29 16.86
C HIS A 94 -22.67 11.61 17.07
N PRO A 95 -23.68 11.70 17.95
CA PRO A 95 -24.38 12.98 18.21
C PRO A 95 -23.46 14.16 18.52
N GLU A 96 -22.33 13.90 19.16
CA GLU A 96 -21.35 14.94 19.55
C GLU A 96 -20.32 15.27 18.49
N GLY A 97 -20.19 14.46 17.41
CA GLY A 97 -19.20 14.72 16.39
C GLY A 97 -19.10 13.66 15.28
N LYS A 98 -18.30 13.99 14.27
CA LYS A 98 -18.05 13.17 13.10
C LYS A 98 -16.57 13.10 12.83
N ASP A 99 -16.07 11.93 12.44
CA ASP A 99 -14.72 11.74 11.96
C ASP A 99 -14.71 11.15 10.56
N HIS A 100 -13.81 11.63 9.71
CA HIS A 100 -13.54 11.04 8.41
C HIS A 100 -12.05 10.81 8.27
N LEU A 101 -11.67 9.54 8.27
CA LEU A 101 -10.30 9.07 8.21
C LEU A 101 -9.96 8.62 6.79
N TRP A 102 -8.79 9.05 6.30
CA TRP A 102 -8.16 8.55 5.08
C TRP A 102 -6.73 8.14 5.37
N VAL A 103 -6.35 6.99 4.89
CA VAL A 103 -4.97 6.50 4.92
C VAL A 103 -4.56 6.09 3.53
N HIS A 104 -3.54 6.74 3.00
CA HIS A 104 -2.96 6.44 1.70
C HIS A 104 -1.57 5.85 1.87
N PHE A 105 -1.25 4.86 1.07
CA PHE A 105 0.09 4.29 0.95
C PHE A 105 0.52 4.35 -0.52
N ILE A 106 1.76 4.77 -0.76
CA ILE A 106 2.41 4.71 -2.05
C ILE A 106 3.80 4.11 -1.88
N GLY A 107 4.12 3.06 -2.63
CA GLY A 107 5.39 2.35 -2.45
C GLY A 107 5.79 1.49 -3.61
N THR A 108 6.98 0.94 -3.50
CA THR A 108 7.51 -0.07 -4.41
C THR A 108 7.15 -1.46 -3.93
N GLN A 109 7.16 -2.43 -4.85
CA GLN A 109 6.91 -3.84 -4.53
C GLN A 109 7.91 -4.73 -5.24
N ILE A 110 8.38 -5.74 -4.52
CA ILE A 110 9.13 -6.86 -5.06
C ILE A 110 8.44 -8.16 -4.62
N GLY A 111 8.53 -9.19 -5.42
CA GLY A 111 7.92 -10.46 -5.04
C GLY A 111 8.00 -11.55 -6.08
N MET A 112 7.16 -12.54 -5.89
CA MET A 112 7.11 -13.72 -6.70
C MET A 112 5.71 -13.96 -7.27
N CYS A 113 5.68 -14.50 -8.47
CA CYS A 113 4.48 -14.97 -9.14
C CYS A 113 4.65 -16.46 -9.49
N ASN A 114 3.66 -17.25 -9.11
CA ASN A 114 3.57 -18.63 -9.55
C ASN A 114 2.36 -18.77 -10.49
N ALA A 115 2.64 -18.95 -11.79
CA ALA A 115 1.63 -19.17 -12.82
C ALA A 115 1.72 -20.65 -13.28
N ASN A 116 1.38 -21.58 -12.39
CA ASN A 116 1.53 -23.02 -12.69
C ASN A 116 0.41 -23.58 -13.56
N THR A 117 -0.68 -22.84 -13.74
CA THR A 117 -1.80 -23.27 -14.58
C THR A 117 -2.14 -22.20 -15.61
N LYS A 118 -2.78 -22.61 -16.73
CA LYS A 118 -3.23 -21.67 -17.77
C LYS A 118 -4.16 -20.56 -17.24
N HIS A 119 -4.90 -20.85 -16.17
CA HIS A 119 -5.97 -19.96 -15.70
C HIS A 119 -5.67 -19.31 -14.34
N TRP A 120 -4.89 -19.95 -13.48
CA TRP A 120 -4.65 -19.46 -12.14
C TRP A 120 -3.25 -18.92 -11.96
N GLN A 121 -3.17 -17.79 -11.30
CA GLN A 121 -1.92 -17.13 -10.94
C GLN A 121 -1.97 -16.68 -9.49
N ILE A 122 -0.96 -17.08 -8.71
CA ILE A 122 -0.74 -16.60 -7.35
C ILE A 122 0.44 -15.63 -7.38
N ARG A 123 0.26 -14.48 -6.77
CA ARG A 123 1.29 -13.46 -6.64
C ARG A 123 1.41 -13.02 -5.19
N VAL A 124 2.64 -12.97 -4.68
CA VAL A 124 2.97 -12.43 -3.36
C VAL A 124 4.03 -11.36 -3.53
N THR A 125 3.75 -10.17 -3.05
CA THR A 125 4.65 -9.01 -3.14
C THR A 125 4.76 -8.32 -1.79
N THR A 126 5.89 -7.70 -1.52
CA THR A 126 6.12 -6.87 -0.35
C THR A 126 6.99 -5.68 -0.71
N GLY A 127 6.88 -4.60 0.04
CA GLY A 127 7.75 -3.46 -0.16
C GLY A 127 7.45 -2.26 0.72
N PRO A 128 8.45 -1.40 0.91
CA PRO A 128 8.33 -0.16 1.68
C PRO A 128 7.61 0.92 0.90
N GLY A 129 7.01 1.86 1.63
CA GLY A 129 6.38 3.04 1.04
C GLY A 129 6.07 4.13 2.05
N GLY A 130 5.64 5.27 1.53
CA GLY A 130 5.15 6.40 2.32
C GLY A 130 3.67 6.22 2.68
N VAL A 131 3.34 6.49 3.92
CA VAL A 131 1.96 6.47 4.45
C VAL A 131 1.54 7.88 4.80
N ILE A 132 0.41 8.31 4.28
CA ILE A 132 -0.21 9.61 4.54
C ILE A 132 -1.52 9.38 5.27
N LEU A 133 -1.62 9.91 6.48
CA LEU A 133 -2.85 9.96 7.26
C LEU A 133 -3.49 11.33 7.14
N ARG A 134 -4.81 11.35 6.94
CA ARG A 134 -5.66 12.54 7.07
C ARG A 134 -6.89 12.17 7.88
N ASN A 135 -7.17 12.92 8.94
CA ASN A 135 -8.42 12.84 9.67
C ASN A 135 -9.06 14.23 9.75
N ASN A 136 -10.29 14.32 9.33
CA ASN A 136 -11.12 15.49 9.50
C ASN A 136 -12.18 15.18 10.55
N SER A 137 -12.12 15.88 11.67
CA SER A 137 -13.05 15.74 12.79
C SER A 137 -13.88 17.00 12.94
N GLU A 138 -15.16 16.84 13.25
CA GLU A 138 -16.08 17.88 13.66
C GLU A 138 -16.63 17.53 15.04
N VAL A 139 -16.44 18.41 16.04
CA VAL A 139 -16.85 18.20 17.42
C VAL A 139 -17.55 19.46 17.90
N PHE A 140 -18.83 19.35 18.30
CA PHE A 140 -19.65 20.48 18.73
C PHE A 140 -19.54 21.72 17.80
N GLY A 141 -19.56 21.47 16.46
CA GLY A 141 -19.44 22.53 15.45
C GLY A 141 -18.01 23.03 15.17
N ASN A 142 -17.02 22.59 15.93
CA ASN A 142 -15.63 22.95 15.70
C ASN A 142 -14.94 21.93 14.80
N THR A 143 -14.21 22.42 13.79
CA THR A 143 -13.48 21.54 12.85
C THR A 143 -12.03 21.37 13.29
N ARG A 144 -11.56 20.15 13.27
CA ARG A 144 -10.17 19.77 13.53
C ARG A 144 -9.63 18.91 12.40
N LYS A 145 -8.43 19.21 11.92
CA LYS A 145 -7.76 18.44 10.86
C LYS A 145 -6.45 17.88 11.39
N VAL A 146 -6.27 16.57 11.26
CA VAL A 146 -5.01 15.89 11.58
C VAL A 146 -4.38 15.42 10.31
N ARG A 147 -3.07 15.62 10.19
CA ARG A 147 -2.25 15.13 9.09
C ARG A 147 -0.97 14.51 9.65
N ALA A 148 -0.63 13.34 9.16
CA ALA A 148 0.62 12.70 9.48
C ALA A 148 1.23 12.04 8.24
N PHE A 149 2.55 11.91 8.25
CA PHE A 149 3.32 11.17 7.27
C PHE A 149 4.29 10.26 8.00
N THR A 150 4.37 9.03 7.55
CA THR A 150 5.31 8.04 8.07
C THR A 150 5.72 7.06 6.97
N ILE A 151 6.60 6.12 7.29
CA ILE A 151 7.00 5.02 6.42
C ILE A 151 6.28 3.75 6.89
N GLY A 152 5.87 2.93 5.95
CA GLY A 152 5.25 1.63 6.22
C GLY A 152 5.78 0.53 5.32
N LEU A 153 5.44 -0.69 5.67
CA LEU A 153 5.67 -1.89 4.88
C LEU A 153 4.31 -2.45 4.45
N LEU A 154 4.17 -2.79 3.19
CA LEU A 154 2.96 -3.42 2.67
C LEU A 154 3.30 -4.78 2.06
N THR A 155 2.59 -5.81 2.51
CA THR A 155 2.63 -7.16 1.94
C THR A 155 1.28 -7.44 1.30
N ASN A 156 1.30 -7.98 0.08
CA ASN A 156 0.12 -8.24 -0.71
C ASN A 156 0.17 -9.64 -1.31
N ALA A 157 -0.91 -10.39 -1.17
CA ALA A 157 -1.11 -11.71 -1.79
C ALA A 157 -2.35 -11.65 -2.67
N ASN A 158 -2.20 -11.94 -3.96
CA ASN A 158 -3.29 -11.95 -4.94
C ASN A 158 -3.43 -13.32 -5.59
N LEU A 159 -4.66 -13.80 -5.65
CA LEU A 159 -5.07 -14.93 -6.45
C LEU A 159 -5.86 -14.40 -7.66
N THR A 160 -5.36 -14.65 -8.87
CA THR A 160 -5.99 -14.17 -10.10
C THR A 160 -6.44 -15.34 -10.96
N TYR A 161 -7.68 -15.27 -11.43
CA TYR A 161 -8.21 -16.16 -12.47
C TYR A 161 -8.20 -15.43 -13.81
N LYS A 162 -7.43 -15.92 -14.78
CA LYS A 162 -7.34 -15.38 -16.13
C LYS A 162 -8.56 -15.78 -16.93
N LEU A 163 -9.37 -14.80 -17.35
CA LEU A 163 -10.51 -14.98 -18.24
C LEU A 163 -10.05 -15.17 -19.69
N ASN A 164 -9.00 -14.42 -20.05
CA ASN A 164 -8.33 -14.51 -21.35
C ASN A 164 -6.84 -14.14 -21.17
N PRO A 165 -5.99 -14.18 -22.20
CA PRO A 165 -4.57 -13.82 -22.07
C PRO A 165 -4.31 -12.45 -21.44
N ASN A 166 -5.18 -11.47 -21.73
CA ASN A 166 -4.97 -10.08 -21.32
C ASN A 166 -5.79 -9.66 -20.08
N LEU A 167 -6.80 -10.42 -19.67
CA LEU A 167 -7.71 -10.01 -18.59
C LEU A 167 -7.89 -11.10 -17.55
N GLY A 168 -7.85 -10.72 -16.27
CA GLY A 168 -8.12 -11.59 -15.15
C GLY A 168 -8.95 -10.92 -14.06
N VAL A 169 -9.63 -11.73 -13.27
CA VAL A 169 -10.31 -11.34 -12.03
C VAL A 169 -9.46 -11.79 -10.86
N SER A 170 -9.25 -10.93 -9.87
CA SER A 170 -8.37 -11.20 -8.75
C SER A 170 -9.05 -11.00 -7.40
N LEU A 171 -8.67 -11.84 -6.45
CA LEU A 171 -8.94 -11.71 -5.02
C LEU A 171 -7.61 -11.43 -4.32
N GLY A 172 -7.58 -10.39 -3.50
CA GLY A 172 -6.38 -9.93 -2.82
C GLY A 172 -6.54 -9.85 -1.31
N VAL A 173 -5.45 -10.11 -0.61
CA VAL A 173 -5.29 -9.86 0.82
C VAL A 173 -4.06 -9.00 0.99
N GLN A 174 -4.20 -7.84 1.64
CA GLN A 174 -3.13 -6.88 1.87
C GLN A 174 -2.95 -6.65 3.36
N TYR A 175 -1.73 -6.75 3.83
CA TYR A 175 -1.33 -6.40 5.19
C TYR A 175 -0.39 -5.21 5.13
N MET A 176 -0.79 -4.10 5.74
CA MET A 176 0.03 -2.90 5.87
C MET A 176 0.44 -2.72 7.33
N TYR A 177 1.74 -2.62 7.58
CA TYR A 177 2.31 -2.25 8.86
C TYR A 177 2.86 -0.82 8.81
N SER A 178 2.45 0.02 9.76
CA SER A 178 2.94 1.41 9.83
C SER A 178 2.67 2.01 11.20
N GLU A 179 3.67 2.68 11.76
CA GLU A 179 3.59 3.41 13.03
C GLU A 179 3.79 4.91 12.80
N LEU A 180 3.04 5.72 13.54
CA LEU A 180 3.15 7.18 13.48
C LEU A 180 4.11 7.68 14.54
N LEU A 181 5.15 8.38 14.12
CA LEU A 181 6.12 9.04 15.01
C LEU A 181 5.77 10.50 15.30
N ARG A 182 4.99 11.13 14.44
CA ARG A 182 4.61 12.56 14.55
C ARG A 182 3.26 12.81 13.92
N MET A 183 2.46 13.66 14.56
CA MET A 183 1.20 14.16 14.02
C MET A 183 1.20 15.69 13.98
N ARG A 184 0.56 16.25 12.95
CA ARG A 184 0.28 17.68 12.84
C ARG A 184 -1.21 17.87 12.98
N THR A 185 -1.61 18.64 13.99
CA THR A 185 -3.00 19.00 14.25
C THR A 185 -3.22 20.47 13.90
N TYR A 186 -4.31 20.75 13.20
CA TYR A 186 -4.75 22.09 12.84
C TYR A 186 -6.10 22.32 13.53
N TYR A 187 -6.14 23.31 14.40
CA TYR A 187 -7.32 23.74 15.13
C TYR A 187 -7.45 25.24 15.00
N HIS A 188 -8.60 25.76 14.53
CA HIS A 188 -8.83 27.19 14.24
C HIS A 188 -7.66 27.89 13.52
N GLU A 189 -7.12 27.23 12.46
CA GLU A 189 -5.96 27.71 11.67
C GLU A 189 -4.61 27.67 12.41
N GLU A 190 -4.58 27.45 13.71
CA GLU A 190 -3.34 27.22 14.45
C GLU A 190 -2.79 25.82 14.21
N LYS A 191 -1.48 25.77 13.94
CA LYS A 191 -0.76 24.52 13.68
C LYS A 191 -0.02 24.08 14.93
N VAL A 192 -0.42 22.98 15.52
CA VAL A 192 0.28 22.31 16.60
C VAL A 192 0.93 21.02 16.09
N THR A 193 2.24 20.85 16.31
CA THR A 193 2.94 19.60 16.00
C THR A 193 3.12 18.81 17.28
N VAL A 194 2.49 17.64 17.34
CA VAL A 194 2.61 16.71 18.46
C VAL A 194 3.63 15.63 18.08
N LYS A 195 4.70 15.51 18.87
CA LYS A 195 5.59 14.34 18.81
C LYS A 195 4.93 13.24 19.63
N LEU A 196 4.75 12.08 19.03
CA LEU A 196 4.26 10.91 19.74
C LEU A 196 5.44 10.21 20.42
N ASN A 197 5.30 9.90 21.69
CA ASN A 197 6.23 9.04 22.41
C ASN A 197 5.94 7.58 22.04
N SER A 198 6.89 6.69 22.29
CA SER A 198 6.73 5.24 22.04
C SER A 198 5.55 4.61 22.81
N ASN A 199 5.01 5.28 23.81
CA ASN A 199 3.83 4.83 24.57
C ASN A 199 2.49 5.35 24.00
N ASP A 200 2.54 6.27 23.02
CA ASP A 200 1.32 6.85 22.41
C ASP A 200 0.79 6.03 21.23
N ASP A 201 1.39 4.89 20.95
CA ASP A 201 1.10 3.82 19.96
C ASP A 201 -0.01 4.12 18.94
N VAL A 202 0.18 5.15 18.12
CA VAL A 202 -0.72 5.39 16.99
C VAL A 202 -0.27 4.51 15.84
N ASN A 203 -0.83 3.32 15.78
CA ASN A 203 -0.50 2.30 14.81
C ASN A 203 -1.57 2.26 13.72
N LEU A 204 -1.13 2.35 12.44
CA LEU A 204 -2.01 2.31 11.27
C LEU A 204 -2.03 0.92 10.60
N THR A 205 -1.59 -0.10 11.31
CA THR A 205 -1.58 -1.48 10.80
C THR A 205 -2.99 -1.92 10.46
N ARG A 206 -3.16 -2.42 9.22
CA ARG A 206 -4.46 -2.83 8.71
C ARG A 206 -4.37 -4.06 7.81
N LEU A 207 -5.47 -4.78 7.75
CA LEU A 207 -5.73 -5.86 6.80
C LEU A 207 -6.83 -5.41 5.83
N ASN A 208 -6.60 -5.58 4.52
CA ASN A 208 -7.62 -5.35 3.50
C ASN A 208 -7.90 -6.67 2.78
N ILE A 209 -9.17 -6.92 2.48
CA ILE A 209 -9.62 -7.96 1.56
C ILE A 209 -10.23 -7.26 0.36
N THR A 210 -9.69 -7.52 -0.83
CA THR A 210 -10.03 -6.78 -2.04
C THR A 210 -10.33 -7.73 -3.20
N THR A 211 -11.18 -7.30 -4.11
CA THR A 211 -11.42 -7.97 -5.39
C THR A 211 -11.24 -6.96 -6.52
N GLY A 212 -10.85 -7.43 -7.70
CA GLY A 212 -10.57 -6.51 -8.78
C GLY A 212 -10.24 -7.16 -10.11
N LEU A 213 -9.73 -6.34 -11.02
CA LEU A 213 -9.38 -6.71 -12.38
C LEU A 213 -7.88 -6.52 -12.58
N SER A 214 -7.30 -7.44 -13.34
CA SER A 214 -5.90 -7.38 -13.77
C SER A 214 -5.84 -7.40 -15.30
N TYR A 215 -5.07 -6.48 -15.88
CA TYR A 215 -4.80 -6.40 -17.30
C TYR A 215 -3.34 -6.69 -17.59
N TYR A 216 -3.09 -7.57 -18.55
CA TYR A 216 -1.76 -8.09 -18.92
C TYR A 216 -1.38 -7.66 -20.33
N PHE A 217 -0.13 -7.22 -20.56
CA PHE A 217 0.38 -6.81 -21.87
C PHE A 217 1.91 -6.93 -22.00
#